data_72dd1c37076ab9aace711aa0a76c7db0
#
_entry.id   72dd1c37076ab9aace711aa0a76c7db0
#
_cell.length_a   1.000
_cell.length_b   1.000
_cell.length_c   1.000
_cell.angle_alpha   90.00
_cell.angle_beta   90.00
_cell.angle_gamma   90.00
#
_symmetry.space_group_name_H-M   'P 1'
#
loop_
_entity.id
_entity.type
_entity.pdbx_description
1 polymer ?
#
loop_
_entity_poly.entity_id
_entity_poly.type
_entity_poly.pdbx_seq_one_letter_code
_entity_poly.pdbx_strand_id
1 'polypeptide(L)'
;MQTSHYSHLILQIIGNRTEAAKLGLTGTLPEAVNAIFDQIGALIVVVRVEEGVDSDETTTNIIGGVDSDTGQYLGLQAFLSAESVTHVTPRVLIAPHFTHQRPEGNANPVVTAMVSVAERLRAVIVADGPNTTDQDAITWRTDWGSSRVFVVDPWVKSYNDIDKAIPASSYVAGLISKIDNEQGFWWSPSNQIINGIVGTFRPVDFALGDSNTRANFLNENEVATIIRQDGYRLWGNRTCSSDQKWAFLSVRRTADLIHDSLLRAHLWAVDRNINRTYLDDVKESVNAYLVHLKAIGAVLGGECYPDPDLNTPANIAQGKVYFDFDFTPPYPAERISFRSHLINDYIKELL
;
A
#
# COMPACT_ATOMS: atom_id res chain seq x y z
N MET A 1 17.17 -33.34 -12.29
CA MET A 1 17.67 -32.13 -11.59
C MET A 1 17.78 -31.02 -12.62
N GLN A 2 16.74 -30.23 -12.78
CA GLN A 2 16.82 -28.97 -13.53
C GLN A 2 17.26 -27.89 -12.52
N THR A 3 18.55 -27.57 -12.53
CA THR A 3 19.08 -26.39 -11.85
C THR A 3 18.43 -25.17 -12.50
N SER A 4 17.65 -24.42 -11.71
CA SER A 4 16.95 -23.22 -12.17
C SER A 4 17.98 -22.23 -12.73
N HIS A 5 17.75 -21.73 -13.94
CA HIS A 5 18.60 -20.72 -14.63
C HIS A 5 18.69 -19.36 -13.89
N TYR A 6 18.09 -19.24 -12.68
CA TYR A 6 17.92 -18.00 -11.93
C TYR A 6 18.70 -17.96 -10.61
N SER A 7 19.70 -18.83 -10.42
CA SER A 7 20.44 -18.93 -9.15
C SER A 7 21.25 -17.70 -8.73
N HIS A 8 21.27 -16.62 -9.52
CA HIS A 8 22.09 -15.43 -9.22
C HIS A 8 21.36 -14.08 -9.35
N LEU A 9 20.07 -14.04 -9.70
CA LEU A 9 19.32 -12.79 -9.76
C LEU A 9 18.50 -12.61 -8.50
N ILE A 10 19.00 -11.79 -7.58
CA ILE A 10 18.33 -11.43 -6.31
C ILE A 10 17.04 -10.67 -6.56
N LEU A 11 17.01 -9.81 -7.62
CA LEU A 11 15.87 -8.96 -7.97
C LEU A 11 15.47 -9.14 -9.42
N GLN A 12 14.17 -9.41 -9.66
CA GLN A 12 13.63 -9.61 -11.02
C GLN A 12 12.19 -9.12 -11.15
N ILE A 13 11.75 -8.87 -12.38
CA ILE A 13 10.38 -8.51 -12.71
C ILE A 13 9.60 -9.73 -13.20
N ILE A 14 8.34 -9.83 -12.77
CA ILE A 14 7.37 -10.84 -13.20
C ILE A 14 6.15 -10.10 -13.76
N GLY A 15 5.89 -10.22 -15.05
CA GLY A 15 4.80 -9.54 -15.72
C GLY A 15 3.64 -10.44 -16.11
N ASN A 16 3.81 -11.78 -16.04
CA ASN A 16 2.80 -12.75 -16.45
C ASN A 16 2.97 -14.11 -15.77
N ARG A 17 1.94 -14.97 -15.89
CA ARG A 17 1.93 -16.31 -15.27
C ARG A 17 3.01 -17.26 -15.83
N THR A 18 3.45 -17.07 -17.06
CA THR A 18 4.53 -17.88 -17.66
C THR A 18 5.88 -17.56 -16.98
N GLU A 19 6.10 -16.30 -16.66
CA GLU A 19 7.27 -15.88 -15.89
C GLU A 19 7.15 -16.33 -14.43
N ALA A 20 5.96 -16.23 -13.83
CA ALA A 20 5.69 -16.72 -12.48
C ALA A 20 6.01 -18.23 -12.32
N ALA A 21 5.72 -19.03 -13.33
CA ALA A 21 6.03 -20.46 -13.31
C ALA A 21 7.53 -20.77 -13.18
N LYS A 22 8.41 -19.82 -13.53
CA LYS A 22 9.87 -19.96 -13.37
C LYS A 22 10.36 -19.80 -11.94
N LEU A 23 9.50 -19.29 -11.03
CA LEU A 23 9.80 -19.21 -9.60
C LEU A 23 9.86 -20.59 -8.94
N GLY A 24 9.35 -21.64 -9.61
CA GLY A 24 9.28 -22.99 -9.08
C GLY A 24 7.98 -23.31 -8.37
N LEU A 25 7.98 -24.40 -7.59
CA LEU A 25 6.79 -24.89 -6.88
C LEU A 25 6.95 -24.83 -5.35
N THR A 26 8.09 -24.39 -4.86
CA THR A 26 8.42 -24.33 -3.43
C THR A 26 8.69 -22.91 -2.99
N GLY A 27 8.62 -22.67 -1.69
CA GLY A 27 8.78 -21.33 -1.10
C GLY A 27 7.47 -20.50 -1.15
N THR A 28 7.57 -19.23 -0.79
CA THR A 28 6.42 -18.33 -0.62
C THR A 28 6.11 -17.51 -1.88
N LEU A 29 7.08 -17.27 -2.74
CA LEU A 29 6.94 -16.42 -3.93
C LEU A 29 5.91 -16.93 -4.95
N PRO A 30 5.87 -18.23 -5.32
CA PRO A 30 4.88 -18.72 -6.29
C PRO A 30 3.44 -18.51 -5.84
N GLU A 31 3.15 -18.75 -4.55
CA GLU A 31 1.83 -18.54 -3.97
C GLU A 31 1.45 -17.06 -3.99
N ALA A 32 2.36 -16.19 -3.56
CA ALA A 32 2.16 -14.74 -3.50
C ALA A 32 1.89 -14.14 -4.88
N VAL A 33 2.71 -14.48 -5.87
CA VAL A 33 2.58 -13.97 -7.24
C VAL A 33 1.29 -14.47 -7.91
N ASN A 34 0.91 -15.72 -7.70
CA ASN A 34 -0.36 -16.25 -8.21
C ASN A 34 -1.57 -15.55 -7.59
N ALA A 35 -1.56 -15.28 -6.28
CA ALA A 35 -2.61 -14.54 -5.59
C ALA A 35 -2.79 -13.11 -6.14
N ILE A 36 -1.70 -12.43 -6.47
CA ILE A 36 -1.74 -11.12 -7.14
C ILE A 36 -2.38 -11.27 -8.54
N PHE A 37 -1.94 -12.24 -9.34
CA PHE A 37 -2.46 -12.47 -10.69
C PHE A 37 -3.92 -12.98 -10.71
N ASP A 38 -4.44 -13.48 -9.61
CA ASP A 38 -5.87 -13.77 -9.49
C ASP A 38 -6.73 -12.49 -9.43
N GLN A 39 -6.14 -11.35 -9.08
CA GLN A 39 -6.83 -10.07 -9.07
C GLN A 39 -6.67 -9.33 -10.39
N ILE A 40 -5.45 -9.19 -10.88
CA ILE A 40 -5.11 -8.45 -12.09
C ILE A 40 -3.74 -8.87 -12.64
N GLY A 41 -3.51 -8.69 -13.94
CA GLY A 41 -2.16 -8.67 -14.50
C GLY A 41 -1.41 -7.43 -14.03
N ALA A 42 -0.30 -7.62 -13.33
CA ALA A 42 0.51 -6.55 -12.75
C ALA A 42 2.01 -6.77 -13.04
N LEU A 43 2.79 -5.69 -12.98
CA LEU A 43 4.25 -5.79 -12.93
C LEU A 43 4.66 -6.01 -11.48
N ILE A 44 5.25 -7.17 -11.20
CA ILE A 44 5.64 -7.57 -9.85
C ILE A 44 7.17 -7.61 -9.80
N VAL A 45 7.75 -6.82 -8.91
CA VAL A 45 9.18 -6.89 -8.60
C VAL A 45 9.35 -7.87 -7.45
N VAL A 46 10.09 -8.94 -7.66
CA VAL A 46 10.37 -9.95 -6.64
C VAL A 46 11.83 -9.93 -6.23
N VAL A 47 12.06 -10.07 -4.94
CA VAL A 47 13.38 -10.29 -4.35
C VAL A 47 13.40 -11.71 -3.79
N ARG A 48 14.28 -12.54 -4.32
CA ARG A 48 14.48 -13.90 -3.85
C ARG A 48 15.53 -13.91 -2.75
N VAL A 49 15.18 -14.53 -1.63
CA VAL A 49 16.07 -14.73 -0.47
C VAL A 49 16.21 -16.22 -0.23
N GLU A 50 17.37 -16.64 0.23
CA GLU A 50 17.59 -18.02 0.63
C GLU A 50 16.98 -18.27 2.02
N GLU A 51 16.42 -19.45 2.21
CA GLU A 51 15.98 -19.92 3.51
C GLU A 51 17.22 -20.19 4.39
N GLY A 52 17.23 -19.65 5.60
CA GLY A 52 18.27 -19.87 6.58
C GLY A 52 18.14 -21.25 7.24
N VAL A 53 19.11 -21.61 8.08
CA VAL A 53 19.09 -22.87 8.85
C VAL A 53 18.00 -22.85 9.93
N ASP A 54 17.54 -21.65 10.30
CA ASP A 54 16.44 -21.42 11.24
C ASP A 54 15.62 -20.17 10.86
N SER A 55 14.60 -19.87 11.66
CA SER A 55 13.72 -18.72 11.45
C SER A 55 14.43 -17.38 11.59
N ASP A 56 15.42 -17.28 12.45
CA ASP A 56 16.13 -16.04 12.75
C ASP A 56 17.10 -15.70 11.64
N GLU A 57 17.80 -16.70 11.10
CA GLU A 57 18.65 -16.53 9.93
C GLU A 57 17.79 -16.20 8.70
N THR A 58 16.66 -16.86 8.51
CA THR A 58 15.73 -16.54 7.42
C THR A 58 15.24 -15.09 7.54
N THR A 59 14.87 -14.64 8.73
CA THR A 59 14.46 -13.25 8.99
C THR A 59 15.58 -12.27 8.68
N THR A 60 16.81 -12.60 9.08
CA THR A 60 18.01 -11.79 8.77
C THR A 60 18.24 -11.69 7.27
N ASN A 61 18.13 -12.79 6.54
CA ASN A 61 18.25 -12.81 5.08
C ASN A 61 17.17 -11.98 4.39
N ILE A 62 15.93 -11.99 4.91
CA ILE A 62 14.83 -11.18 4.40
C ILE A 62 15.10 -9.69 4.63
N ILE A 63 15.49 -9.29 5.83
CA ILE A 63 15.84 -7.90 6.15
C ILE A 63 16.99 -7.43 5.28
N GLY A 64 17.97 -8.30 5.07
CA GLY A 64 19.11 -8.04 4.22
C GLY A 64 20.00 -6.90 4.70
N GLY A 65 20.60 -6.21 3.76
CA GLY A 65 21.53 -5.12 4.02
C GLY A 65 22.32 -4.73 2.80
N VAL A 66 23.58 -4.33 3.00
CA VAL A 66 24.53 -4.08 1.94
C VAL A 66 25.65 -5.11 2.05
N ASP A 67 25.87 -5.86 1.00
CA ASP A 67 27.00 -6.79 0.91
C ASP A 67 28.33 -6.02 0.98
N SER A 68 29.19 -6.39 1.91
CA SER A 68 30.45 -5.67 2.17
C SER A 68 31.47 -5.79 1.05
N ASP A 69 31.40 -6.87 0.28
CA ASP A 69 32.41 -7.18 -0.74
C ASP A 69 32.01 -6.62 -2.11
N THR A 70 30.71 -6.67 -2.43
CA THR A 70 30.17 -6.25 -3.71
C THR A 70 29.46 -4.90 -3.68
N GLY A 71 29.07 -4.41 -2.50
CA GLY A 71 28.26 -3.20 -2.34
C GLY A 71 26.81 -3.38 -2.79
N GLN A 72 26.36 -4.60 -3.09
CA GLN A 72 25.01 -4.87 -3.56
C GLN A 72 24.01 -4.87 -2.40
N TYR A 73 22.80 -4.41 -2.68
CA TYR A 73 21.69 -4.50 -1.75
C TYR A 73 21.13 -5.93 -1.71
N LEU A 74 20.95 -6.47 -0.51
CA LEU A 74 20.39 -7.79 -0.26
C LEU A 74 19.05 -7.71 0.46
N GLY A 75 18.24 -8.76 0.37
CA GLY A 75 16.93 -8.83 1.03
C GLY A 75 16.02 -7.65 0.65
N LEU A 76 15.29 -7.11 1.62
CA LEU A 76 14.38 -5.97 1.41
C LEU A 76 15.09 -4.72 0.86
N GLN A 77 16.37 -4.52 1.18
CA GLN A 77 17.14 -3.37 0.70
C GLN A 77 17.30 -3.40 -0.84
N ALA A 78 17.24 -4.58 -1.46
CA ALA A 78 17.33 -4.71 -2.92
C ALA A 78 16.22 -3.94 -3.66
N PHE A 79 15.05 -3.74 -3.05
CA PHE A 79 14.00 -2.91 -3.65
C PHE A 79 14.42 -1.46 -3.92
N LEU A 80 15.43 -0.94 -3.20
CA LEU A 80 15.95 0.41 -3.42
C LEU A 80 16.68 0.55 -4.77
N SER A 81 17.18 -0.57 -5.32
CA SER A 81 17.80 -0.62 -6.65
C SER A 81 16.83 -1.04 -7.76
N ALA A 82 15.56 -1.27 -7.43
CA ALA A 82 14.58 -1.82 -8.39
C ALA A 82 14.44 -0.97 -9.65
N GLU A 83 14.36 0.34 -9.52
CA GLU A 83 14.23 1.24 -10.68
C GLU A 83 15.45 1.17 -11.61
N SER A 84 16.66 1.08 -11.08
CA SER A 84 17.88 0.98 -11.89
C SER A 84 18.03 -0.37 -12.59
N VAL A 85 17.50 -1.45 -12.00
CA VAL A 85 17.64 -2.82 -12.52
C VAL A 85 16.45 -3.21 -13.39
N THR A 86 15.23 -2.87 -12.97
CA THR A 86 13.98 -3.32 -13.62
C THR A 86 13.20 -2.20 -14.29
N HIS A 87 13.62 -0.95 -14.15
CA HIS A 87 12.90 0.25 -14.60
C HIS A 87 11.50 0.41 -13.98
N VAL A 88 11.27 -0.26 -12.84
CA VAL A 88 10.03 -0.20 -12.08
C VAL A 88 10.32 0.10 -10.61
N THR A 89 9.64 1.10 -10.07
CA THR A 89 9.69 1.41 -8.63
C THR A 89 8.47 0.77 -7.95
N PRO A 90 8.64 -0.21 -7.05
CA PRO A 90 7.52 -0.82 -6.35
C PRO A 90 6.84 0.18 -5.40
N ARG A 91 5.50 0.20 -5.40
CA ARG A 91 4.66 1.10 -4.61
C ARG A 91 3.82 0.41 -3.55
N VAL A 92 3.69 -0.91 -3.67
CA VAL A 92 3.05 -1.77 -2.67
C VAL A 92 4.05 -2.85 -2.31
N LEU A 93 4.40 -2.96 -1.04
CA LEU A 93 5.36 -3.92 -0.52
C LEU A 93 4.62 -4.98 0.30
N ILE A 94 4.98 -6.24 0.10
CA ILE A 94 4.49 -7.39 0.87
C ILE A 94 5.65 -8.31 1.20
N ALA A 95 5.55 -9.00 2.33
CA ALA A 95 6.43 -10.13 2.69
C ALA A 95 5.58 -11.24 3.33
N PRO A 96 4.74 -11.95 2.53
CA PRO A 96 3.81 -12.95 3.02
C PRO A 96 4.52 -14.03 3.83
N HIS A 97 3.92 -14.48 4.95
CA HIS A 97 4.47 -15.38 5.97
C HIS A 97 5.53 -14.79 6.91
N PHE A 98 6.01 -13.56 6.69
CA PHE A 98 7.10 -12.98 7.47
C PHE A 98 6.73 -11.70 8.22
N THR A 99 5.48 -11.24 8.11
CA THR A 99 5.01 -9.99 8.73
C THR A 99 4.17 -10.20 9.98
N HIS A 100 3.65 -11.39 10.21
CA HIS A 100 2.62 -11.67 11.23
C HIS A 100 3.20 -11.96 12.65
N GLN A 101 4.48 -12.32 12.72
CA GLN A 101 5.13 -12.72 13.97
C GLN A 101 5.38 -11.51 14.88
N ARG A 102 5.33 -11.76 16.17
CA ARG A 102 5.77 -10.84 17.23
C ARG A 102 6.83 -11.53 18.11
N PRO A 103 8.10 -11.57 17.67
CA PRO A 103 9.15 -12.23 18.42
C PRO A 103 9.26 -11.65 19.83
N GLU A 104 9.23 -12.49 20.86
CA GLU A 104 9.28 -12.08 22.28
C GLU A 104 8.27 -10.98 22.65
N GLY A 105 7.14 -10.89 21.91
CA GLY A 105 6.13 -9.87 22.12
C GLY A 105 6.47 -8.47 21.56
N ASN A 106 7.56 -8.33 20.81
CA ASN A 106 7.99 -7.09 20.18
C ASN A 106 7.47 -6.95 18.76
N ALA A 107 7.57 -5.73 18.23
CA ALA A 107 7.23 -5.40 16.84
C ALA A 107 8.00 -6.29 15.84
N ASN A 108 7.36 -6.66 14.75
CA ASN A 108 7.95 -7.52 13.73
C ASN A 108 9.18 -6.86 13.07
N PRO A 109 10.36 -7.50 13.07
CA PRO A 109 11.60 -6.90 12.54
C PRO A 109 11.57 -6.73 11.02
N VAL A 110 10.87 -7.61 10.28
CA VAL A 110 10.71 -7.49 8.81
C VAL A 110 9.88 -6.26 8.49
N VAL A 111 8.74 -6.05 9.16
CA VAL A 111 7.90 -4.86 8.94
C VAL A 111 8.65 -3.59 9.34
N THR A 112 9.44 -3.61 10.41
CA THR A 112 10.29 -2.48 10.81
C THR A 112 11.27 -2.09 9.68
N ALA A 113 11.94 -3.08 9.09
CA ALA A 113 12.82 -2.86 7.95
C ALA A 113 12.06 -2.37 6.71
N MET A 114 10.87 -2.95 6.45
CA MET A 114 10.00 -2.54 5.34
C MET A 114 9.56 -1.07 5.47
N VAL A 115 9.29 -0.55 6.67
CA VAL A 115 8.93 0.87 6.87
C VAL A 115 10.03 1.78 6.36
N SER A 116 11.29 1.49 6.69
CA SER A 116 12.44 2.28 6.22
C SER A 116 12.56 2.28 4.69
N VAL A 117 12.37 1.12 4.06
CA VAL A 117 12.38 1.00 2.58
C VAL A 117 11.17 1.70 1.97
N ALA A 118 9.99 1.54 2.56
CA ALA A 118 8.75 2.14 2.09
C ALA A 118 8.79 3.67 2.13
N GLU A 119 9.42 4.28 3.15
CA GLU A 119 9.62 5.73 3.20
C GLU A 119 10.45 6.23 2.02
N ARG A 120 11.54 5.54 1.70
CA ARG A 120 12.43 5.92 0.58
C ARG A 120 11.76 5.73 -0.78
N LEU A 121 10.96 4.67 -0.93
CA LEU A 121 10.26 4.35 -2.19
C LEU A 121 8.90 5.05 -2.31
N ARG A 122 8.42 5.78 -1.29
CA ARG A 122 7.03 6.26 -1.19
C ARG A 122 6.04 5.13 -1.44
N ALA A 123 6.29 3.97 -0.85
CA ALA A 123 5.46 2.77 -0.95
C ALA A 123 4.61 2.60 0.29
N VAL A 124 3.58 1.77 0.20
CA VAL A 124 2.79 1.27 1.31
C VAL A 124 3.07 -0.20 1.54
N ILE A 125 2.92 -0.66 2.76
CA ILE A 125 3.14 -2.04 3.19
C ILE A 125 1.77 -2.66 3.44
N VAL A 126 1.48 -3.79 2.82
CA VAL A 126 0.36 -4.64 3.22
C VAL A 126 0.92 -5.78 4.06
N ALA A 127 0.65 -5.73 5.35
CA ALA A 127 1.12 -6.70 6.31
C ALA A 127 -0.01 -7.66 6.71
N ASP A 128 0.36 -8.90 6.99
CA ASP A 128 -0.56 -9.89 7.52
C ASP A 128 -0.57 -9.84 9.04
N GLY A 129 -1.75 -9.86 9.63
CA GLY A 129 -1.91 -10.04 11.07
C GLY A 129 -1.63 -11.50 11.50
N PRO A 130 -1.64 -11.77 12.83
CA PRO A 130 -1.21 -13.04 13.38
C PRO A 130 -2.13 -14.24 13.09
N ASN A 131 -3.34 -14.01 12.58
CA ASN A 131 -4.31 -15.06 12.26
C ASN A 131 -4.72 -15.96 13.45
N THR A 132 -4.56 -15.49 14.67
CA THR A 132 -4.89 -16.20 15.92
C THR A 132 -6.20 -15.72 16.51
N THR A 133 -6.21 -14.58 17.20
CA THR A 133 -7.41 -13.95 17.77
C THR A 133 -7.53 -12.50 17.30
N ASP A 134 -8.73 -11.92 17.46
CA ASP A 134 -8.94 -10.49 17.15
C ASP A 134 -8.08 -9.61 18.06
N GLN A 135 -7.92 -10.00 19.34
CA GLN A 135 -7.11 -9.26 20.28
C GLN A 135 -5.61 -9.29 19.93
N ASP A 136 -5.11 -10.41 19.41
CA ASP A 136 -3.72 -10.51 18.95
C ASP A 136 -3.50 -9.64 17.71
N ALA A 137 -4.49 -9.59 16.79
CA ALA A 137 -4.43 -8.72 15.61
C ALA A 137 -4.40 -7.24 16.01
N ILE A 138 -5.22 -6.84 16.98
CA ILE A 138 -5.23 -5.48 17.54
C ILE A 138 -3.89 -5.18 18.25
N THR A 139 -3.38 -6.13 19.02
CA THR A 139 -2.09 -5.98 19.70
C THR A 139 -0.96 -5.81 18.69
N TRP A 140 -0.94 -6.60 17.62
CA TRP A 140 0.01 -6.48 16.53
C TRP A 140 -0.08 -5.08 15.87
N ARG A 141 -1.29 -4.59 15.64
CA ARG A 141 -1.52 -3.25 15.06
C ARG A 141 -0.95 -2.15 15.94
N THR A 142 -1.03 -2.27 17.27
CA THR A 142 -0.54 -1.23 18.20
C THR A 142 0.98 -1.05 18.21
N ASP A 143 1.73 -1.98 17.63
CA ASP A 143 3.18 -1.85 17.47
C ASP A 143 3.56 -0.75 16.46
N TRP A 144 2.60 -0.22 15.69
CA TRP A 144 2.84 0.67 14.56
C TRP A 144 2.13 2.02 14.72
N GLY A 145 2.85 3.09 14.35
CA GLY A 145 2.30 4.44 14.23
C GLY A 145 2.45 5.01 12.80
N SER A 146 2.80 4.18 11.82
CA SER A 146 3.14 4.60 10.46
C SER A 146 1.93 4.58 9.52
N SER A 147 1.77 5.65 8.75
CA SER A 147 0.79 5.72 7.65
C SER A 147 1.12 4.82 6.45
N ARG A 148 2.26 4.12 6.48
CA ARG A 148 2.68 3.21 5.43
C ARG A 148 2.33 1.76 5.70
N VAL A 149 1.95 1.41 6.93
CA VAL A 149 1.56 0.05 7.31
C VAL A 149 0.05 -0.09 7.26
N PHE A 150 -0.41 -1.05 6.47
CA PHE A 150 -1.81 -1.46 6.37
C PHE A 150 -1.89 -2.95 6.72
N VAL A 151 -2.59 -3.30 7.80
CA VAL A 151 -2.69 -4.66 8.31
C VAL A 151 -3.98 -5.31 7.91
N VAL A 152 -3.93 -6.59 7.54
CA VAL A 152 -5.09 -7.41 7.19
C VAL A 152 -5.10 -8.68 8.03
N ASP A 153 -6.20 -8.97 8.70
CA ASP A 153 -6.45 -10.18 9.49
C ASP A 153 -7.95 -10.56 9.44
N PRO A 154 -8.29 -11.84 9.35
CA PRO A 154 -7.43 -13.03 9.29
C PRO A 154 -6.91 -13.37 7.89
N TRP A 155 -6.11 -14.46 7.83
CA TRP A 155 -5.67 -15.09 6.59
C TRP A 155 -6.84 -15.71 5.83
N VAL A 156 -6.63 -16.09 4.59
CA VAL A 156 -7.66 -16.60 3.68
C VAL A 156 -7.48 -18.07 3.34
N LYS A 157 -8.53 -18.66 2.77
CA LYS A 157 -8.53 -19.98 2.15
C LYS A 157 -8.66 -19.81 0.65
N SER A 158 -7.76 -20.41 -0.11
CA SER A 158 -7.82 -20.44 -1.55
C SER A 158 -8.70 -21.61 -2.03
N TYR A 159 -9.27 -21.48 -3.22
CA TYR A 159 -9.98 -22.59 -3.86
C TYR A 159 -9.02 -23.74 -4.26
N ASN A 160 -7.72 -23.47 -4.41
CA ASN A 160 -6.71 -24.47 -4.71
C ASN A 160 -6.37 -25.36 -3.50
N ASP A 161 -6.45 -24.81 -2.30
CA ASP A 161 -6.17 -25.52 -1.05
C ASP A 161 -7.00 -24.91 0.09
N ILE A 162 -8.16 -25.51 0.35
CA ILE A 162 -9.13 -25.01 1.31
C ILE A 162 -8.72 -25.25 2.79
N ASP A 163 -7.78 -26.15 3.01
CA ASP A 163 -7.32 -26.51 4.35
C ASP A 163 -6.09 -25.69 4.77
N LYS A 164 -5.42 -25.05 3.80
CA LYS A 164 -4.25 -24.21 4.05
C LYS A 164 -4.65 -22.77 4.34
N ALA A 165 -4.13 -22.21 5.42
CA ALA A 165 -4.19 -20.77 5.66
C ALA A 165 -3.15 -20.05 4.79
N ILE A 166 -3.60 -19.06 4.01
CA ILE A 166 -2.76 -18.28 3.10
C ILE A 166 -2.78 -16.82 3.56
N PRO A 167 -1.62 -16.14 3.66
CA PRO A 167 -1.55 -14.73 3.97
C PRO A 167 -2.38 -13.88 3.01
N ALA A 168 -3.19 -12.97 3.56
CA ALA A 168 -4.10 -12.14 2.77
C ALA A 168 -3.37 -11.01 2.00
N SER A 169 -2.17 -10.64 2.43
CA SER A 169 -1.41 -9.50 1.89
C SER A 169 -1.22 -9.57 0.38
N SER A 170 -0.97 -10.74 -0.19
CA SER A 170 -0.79 -10.92 -1.63
C SER A 170 -2.07 -10.64 -2.43
N TYR A 171 -3.21 -11.14 -1.95
CA TYR A 171 -4.51 -10.87 -2.55
C TYR A 171 -4.88 -9.40 -2.47
N VAL A 172 -4.59 -8.76 -1.33
CA VAL A 172 -4.88 -7.34 -1.10
C VAL A 172 -3.96 -6.46 -1.94
N ALA A 173 -2.68 -6.79 -2.09
CA ALA A 173 -1.76 -6.08 -2.97
C ALA A 173 -2.22 -6.13 -4.44
N GLY A 174 -2.67 -7.30 -4.89
CA GLY A 174 -3.29 -7.47 -6.21
C GLY A 174 -4.58 -6.66 -6.35
N LEU A 175 -5.44 -6.65 -5.32
CA LEU A 175 -6.66 -5.86 -5.29
C LEU A 175 -6.38 -4.35 -5.38
N ILE A 176 -5.40 -3.84 -4.64
CA ILE A 176 -4.97 -2.45 -4.73
C ILE A 176 -4.55 -2.12 -6.16
N SER A 177 -3.73 -2.97 -6.79
CA SER A 177 -3.28 -2.78 -8.17
C SER A 177 -4.44 -2.81 -9.17
N LYS A 178 -5.45 -3.65 -8.94
CA LYS A 178 -6.68 -3.72 -9.73
C LYS A 178 -7.48 -2.42 -9.65
N ILE A 179 -7.71 -1.92 -8.43
CA ILE A 179 -8.46 -0.69 -8.22
C ILE A 179 -7.73 0.53 -8.79
N ASP A 180 -6.41 0.58 -8.67
CA ASP A 180 -5.59 1.62 -9.30
C ASP A 180 -5.79 1.69 -10.81
N ASN A 181 -5.85 0.52 -11.45
CA ASN A 181 -6.02 0.43 -12.90
C ASN A 181 -7.45 0.72 -13.37
N GLU A 182 -8.46 0.29 -12.60
CA GLU A 182 -9.87 0.39 -12.99
C GLU A 182 -10.50 1.73 -12.60
N GLN A 183 -10.13 2.29 -11.44
CA GLN A 183 -10.77 3.46 -10.83
C GLN A 183 -9.80 4.60 -10.55
N GLY A 184 -8.52 4.29 -10.33
CA GLY A 184 -7.46 5.24 -10.02
C GLY A 184 -6.91 5.08 -8.59
N PHE A 185 -5.68 5.55 -8.42
CA PHE A 185 -4.87 5.39 -7.20
C PHE A 185 -5.47 6.07 -5.94
N TRP A 186 -6.41 6.98 -6.11
CA TRP A 186 -7.11 7.71 -5.04
C TRP A 186 -8.34 6.98 -4.49
N TRP A 187 -8.72 5.85 -5.10
CA TRP A 187 -9.83 5.03 -4.63
C TRP A 187 -9.39 4.12 -3.48
N SER A 188 -10.31 3.92 -2.52
CA SER A 188 -10.11 2.95 -1.45
C SER A 188 -10.30 1.53 -1.97
N PRO A 189 -9.43 0.57 -1.61
CA PRO A 189 -9.63 -0.84 -1.92
C PRO A 189 -10.69 -1.51 -1.04
N SER A 190 -11.17 -0.84 0.00
CA SER A 190 -12.22 -1.34 0.89
C SER A 190 -13.54 -1.55 0.13
N ASN A 191 -14.32 -2.54 0.54
CA ASN A 191 -15.58 -2.96 -0.07
C ASN A 191 -15.44 -3.45 -1.53
N GLN A 192 -14.24 -3.86 -1.94
CA GLN A 192 -13.98 -4.43 -3.26
C GLN A 192 -13.83 -5.94 -3.18
N ILE A 193 -14.29 -6.65 -4.23
CA ILE A 193 -14.28 -8.12 -4.29
C ILE A 193 -12.85 -8.63 -4.50
N ILE A 194 -12.47 -9.58 -3.66
CA ILE A 194 -11.24 -10.35 -3.77
C ILE A 194 -11.54 -11.65 -4.52
N ASN A 195 -10.84 -11.90 -5.61
CA ASN A 195 -10.95 -13.12 -6.38
C ASN A 195 -10.03 -14.23 -5.83
N GLY A 196 -10.33 -15.49 -6.14
CA GLY A 196 -9.44 -16.62 -5.85
C GLY A 196 -9.52 -17.17 -4.42
N ILE A 197 -10.40 -16.62 -3.58
CA ILE A 197 -10.60 -17.08 -2.20
C ILE A 197 -12.00 -17.67 -2.01
N VAL A 198 -12.09 -18.63 -1.11
CA VAL A 198 -13.35 -19.34 -0.76
C VAL A 198 -13.76 -19.11 0.69
N GLY A 199 -12.95 -18.41 1.48
CA GLY A 199 -13.24 -18.08 2.87
C GLY A 199 -12.09 -17.38 3.57
N THR A 200 -12.37 -16.94 4.79
CA THR A 200 -11.37 -16.58 5.78
C THR A 200 -10.98 -17.80 6.60
N PHE A 201 -9.74 -17.88 7.04
CA PHE A 201 -9.30 -19.02 7.85
C PHE A 201 -9.99 -19.01 9.23
N ARG A 202 -10.14 -17.84 9.80
CA ARG A 202 -10.89 -17.58 11.03
C ARG A 202 -12.21 -16.87 10.66
N PRO A 203 -13.37 -17.31 11.18
CA PRO A 203 -14.66 -16.70 10.82
C PRO A 203 -14.73 -15.25 11.32
N VAL A 204 -15.24 -14.37 10.47
CA VAL A 204 -15.53 -12.96 10.78
C VAL A 204 -16.99 -12.71 10.42
N ASP A 205 -17.80 -12.40 11.42
CA ASP A 205 -19.19 -12.02 11.21
C ASP A 205 -19.29 -10.55 10.77
N PHE A 206 -20.28 -10.30 9.94
CA PHE A 206 -20.56 -8.98 9.38
C PHE A 206 -22.06 -8.80 9.17
N ALA A 207 -22.58 -7.63 9.55
CA ALA A 207 -23.93 -7.21 9.24
C ALA A 207 -23.97 -5.69 9.01
N LEU A 208 -24.61 -5.27 7.92
CA LEU A 208 -24.79 -3.84 7.68
C LEU A 208 -25.73 -3.25 8.74
N GLY A 209 -25.30 -2.13 9.34
CA GLY A 209 -26.08 -1.42 10.36
C GLY A 209 -25.93 -1.98 11.79
N ASP A 210 -25.15 -3.04 11.98
CA ASP A 210 -24.80 -3.55 13.31
C ASP A 210 -23.32 -3.27 13.63
N SER A 211 -23.08 -2.45 14.64
CA SER A 211 -21.74 -2.12 15.11
C SER A 211 -21.12 -3.18 16.03
N ASN A 212 -21.89 -4.20 16.46
CA ASN A 212 -21.41 -5.22 17.39
C ASN A 212 -20.77 -6.43 16.69
N THR A 213 -20.47 -6.32 15.39
CA THR A 213 -19.83 -7.39 14.62
C THR A 213 -18.30 -7.40 14.81
N ARG A 214 -17.69 -8.57 14.64
CA ARG A 214 -16.22 -8.71 14.68
C ARG A 214 -15.54 -7.88 13.59
N ALA A 215 -16.15 -7.79 12.41
CA ALA A 215 -15.65 -6.94 11.32
C ALA A 215 -15.57 -5.47 11.76
N ASN A 216 -16.60 -4.96 12.46
CA ASN A 216 -16.58 -3.60 12.99
C ASN A 216 -15.54 -3.44 14.11
N PHE A 217 -15.46 -4.40 15.02
CA PHE A 217 -14.50 -4.38 16.12
C PHE A 217 -13.04 -4.33 15.62
N LEU A 218 -12.70 -5.10 14.58
CA LEU A 218 -11.38 -5.05 13.96
C LEU A 218 -11.14 -3.68 13.29
N ASN A 219 -12.12 -3.17 12.53
CA ASN A 219 -11.99 -1.89 11.83
C ASN A 219 -11.89 -0.68 12.76
N GLU A 220 -12.62 -0.68 13.89
CA GLU A 220 -12.49 0.37 14.92
C GLU A 220 -11.09 0.43 15.53
N ASN A 221 -10.35 -0.69 15.48
CA ASN A 221 -8.97 -0.80 15.89
C ASN A 221 -7.99 -0.76 14.69
N GLU A 222 -8.45 -0.27 13.54
CA GLU A 222 -7.62 -0.04 12.33
C GLU A 222 -6.95 -1.31 11.79
N VAL A 223 -7.59 -2.46 11.99
CA VAL A 223 -7.26 -3.74 11.37
C VAL A 223 -8.27 -3.98 10.25
N ALA A 224 -7.81 -4.03 9.01
CA ALA A 224 -8.64 -4.40 7.88
C ALA A 224 -8.93 -5.90 7.92
N THR A 225 -10.12 -6.29 7.47
CA THR A 225 -10.54 -7.68 7.46
C THR A 225 -11.20 -8.05 6.14
N ILE A 226 -11.64 -9.31 6.03
CA ILE A 226 -12.34 -9.79 4.84
C ILE A 226 -13.72 -10.28 5.28
N ILE A 227 -14.75 -9.71 4.67
CA ILE A 227 -16.16 -10.03 4.93
C ILE A 227 -16.75 -10.83 3.78
N ARG A 228 -17.86 -11.55 4.07
CA ARG A 228 -18.68 -12.22 3.07
C ARG A 228 -19.96 -11.42 2.85
N GLN A 229 -20.04 -10.70 1.73
CA GLN A 229 -21.23 -9.98 1.28
C GLN A 229 -21.20 -9.93 -0.25
N ASP A 230 -22.06 -10.71 -0.90
CA ASP A 230 -22.07 -10.88 -2.36
C ASP A 230 -20.67 -11.17 -2.93
N GLY A 231 -20.01 -12.19 -2.35
CA GLY A 231 -18.60 -12.51 -2.52
C GLY A 231 -17.76 -12.18 -1.28
N TYR A 232 -16.47 -12.34 -1.39
CA TYR A 232 -15.53 -11.96 -0.33
C TYR A 232 -14.95 -10.58 -0.65
N ARG A 233 -15.02 -9.65 0.31
CA ARG A 233 -14.63 -8.26 0.13
C ARG A 233 -13.61 -7.85 1.19
N LEU A 234 -12.62 -7.07 0.77
CA LEU A 234 -11.79 -6.35 1.73
C LEU A 234 -12.67 -5.35 2.49
N TRP A 235 -12.53 -5.29 3.81
CA TRP A 235 -13.28 -4.39 4.68
C TRP A 235 -12.34 -3.68 5.64
N GLY A 236 -12.12 -2.38 5.40
CA GLY A 236 -11.19 -1.51 6.10
C GLY A 236 -10.30 -0.75 5.13
N ASN A 237 -9.98 0.49 5.46
CA ASN A 237 -9.22 1.42 4.63
C ASN A 237 -8.22 2.26 5.42
N ARG A 238 -8.09 2.00 6.74
CA ARG A 238 -7.19 2.72 7.63
C ARG A 238 -5.85 2.02 7.74
N THR A 239 -4.80 2.83 7.66
CA THR A 239 -3.42 2.40 7.98
C THR A 239 -3.20 2.45 9.49
N CYS A 240 -2.04 1.99 9.95
CA CYS A 240 -1.63 2.08 11.35
C CYS A 240 -1.13 3.49 11.74
N SER A 241 -1.59 4.55 11.07
CA SER A 241 -1.15 5.92 11.32
C SER A 241 -1.58 6.42 12.68
N SER A 242 -0.67 7.06 13.41
CA SER A 242 -1.00 7.84 14.61
C SER A 242 -1.57 9.23 14.28
N ASP A 243 -1.39 9.71 13.05
CA ASP A 243 -1.94 10.98 12.57
C ASP A 243 -3.22 10.73 11.77
N GLN A 244 -4.35 11.28 12.24
CA GLN A 244 -5.66 11.12 11.62
C GLN A 244 -5.75 11.69 10.18
N LYS A 245 -4.91 12.68 9.83
CA LYS A 245 -4.84 13.21 8.46
C LYS A 245 -4.34 12.18 7.46
N TRP A 246 -3.48 11.26 7.92
CA TRP A 246 -2.83 10.24 7.12
C TRP A 246 -3.37 8.83 7.37
N ALA A 247 -4.50 8.73 8.07
CA ALA A 247 -5.06 7.44 8.47
C ALA A 247 -5.53 6.61 7.28
N PHE A 248 -6.02 7.22 6.20
CA PHE A 248 -6.55 6.47 5.06
C PHE A 248 -5.48 6.07 4.06
N LEU A 249 -5.48 4.79 3.68
CA LEU A 249 -4.55 4.23 2.71
C LEU A 249 -4.58 5.00 1.38
N SER A 250 -5.76 5.30 0.86
CA SER A 250 -5.93 6.05 -0.39
C SER A 250 -5.37 7.48 -0.30
N VAL A 251 -5.54 8.15 0.86
CA VAL A 251 -5.00 9.50 1.10
C VAL A 251 -3.47 9.48 1.08
N ARG A 252 -2.84 8.53 1.80
CA ARG A 252 -1.39 8.38 1.80
C ARG A 252 -0.83 8.12 0.41
N ARG A 253 -1.46 7.22 -0.34
CA ARG A 253 -1.04 6.87 -1.69
C ARG A 253 -1.23 8.01 -2.69
N THR A 254 -2.32 8.78 -2.56
CA THR A 254 -2.54 9.99 -3.37
C THR A 254 -1.43 11.01 -3.17
N ALA A 255 -1.06 11.29 -1.92
CA ALA A 255 0.05 12.19 -1.62
C ALA A 255 1.37 11.69 -2.21
N ASP A 256 1.69 10.41 -2.05
CA ASP A 256 2.93 9.83 -2.55
C ASP A 256 3.02 9.93 -4.08
N LEU A 257 1.92 9.70 -4.81
CA LEU A 257 1.90 9.81 -6.26
C LEU A 257 2.05 11.28 -6.72
N ILE A 258 1.41 12.22 -6.03
CA ILE A 258 1.56 13.65 -6.34
C ILE A 258 3.03 14.05 -6.18
N HIS A 259 3.65 13.69 -5.04
CA HIS A 259 5.06 13.99 -4.77
C HIS A 259 5.99 13.40 -5.84
N ASP A 260 5.79 12.14 -6.23
CA ASP A 260 6.60 11.50 -7.26
C ASP A 260 6.41 12.14 -8.65
N SER A 261 5.17 12.45 -8.99
CA SER A 261 4.85 13.10 -10.27
C SER A 261 5.51 14.45 -10.38
N LEU A 262 5.47 15.25 -9.30
CA LEU A 262 6.11 16.56 -9.26
C LEU A 262 7.63 16.45 -9.39
N LEU A 263 8.28 15.52 -8.70
CA LEU A 263 9.72 15.29 -8.81
C LEU A 263 10.15 14.94 -10.24
N ARG A 264 9.43 14.00 -10.87
CA ARG A 264 9.73 13.56 -12.24
C ARG A 264 9.45 14.65 -13.27
N ALA A 265 8.31 15.36 -13.12
CA ALA A 265 7.92 16.41 -14.05
C ALA A 265 8.83 17.63 -14.00
N HIS A 266 9.54 17.88 -12.89
CA HIS A 266 10.38 19.07 -12.72
C HIS A 266 11.90 18.79 -12.80
N LEU A 267 12.31 17.61 -13.30
CA LEU A 267 13.73 17.34 -13.54
C LEU A 267 14.36 18.39 -14.49
N TRP A 268 13.61 18.91 -15.45
CA TRP A 268 14.04 19.97 -16.36
C TRP A 268 14.39 21.28 -15.64
N ALA A 269 13.84 21.53 -14.46
CA ALA A 269 14.02 22.75 -13.69
C ALA A 269 15.34 22.79 -12.92
N VAL A 270 15.99 21.61 -12.73
CA VAL A 270 17.26 21.50 -12.02
C VAL A 270 18.36 22.17 -12.87
N ASP A 271 19.26 22.93 -12.22
CA ASP A 271 20.37 23.66 -12.83
C ASP A 271 19.97 24.73 -13.86
N ARG A 272 18.71 25.18 -13.85
CA ARG A 272 18.24 26.30 -14.68
C ARG A 272 18.49 27.63 -13.98
N ASN A 273 18.68 28.69 -14.79
CA ASN A 273 18.85 30.05 -14.26
C ASN A 273 17.57 30.52 -13.56
N ILE A 274 17.69 30.92 -12.31
CA ILE A 274 16.58 31.43 -11.51
C ILE A 274 16.27 32.86 -11.97
N ASN A 275 15.13 33.04 -12.57
CA ASN A 275 14.57 34.35 -12.95
C ASN A 275 13.04 34.30 -12.78
N ARG A 276 12.35 35.40 -13.02
CA ARG A 276 10.90 35.48 -12.84
C ARG A 276 10.15 34.47 -13.70
N THR A 277 10.53 34.35 -14.97
CA THR A 277 9.91 33.36 -15.89
C THR A 277 10.07 31.94 -15.37
N TYR A 278 11.24 31.58 -14.85
CA TYR A 278 11.48 30.27 -14.26
C TYR A 278 10.53 30.00 -13.07
N LEU A 279 10.33 30.98 -12.18
CA LEU A 279 9.43 30.81 -11.04
C LEU A 279 7.98 30.67 -11.51
N ASP A 280 7.56 31.46 -12.49
CA ASP A 280 6.22 31.38 -13.06
C ASP A 280 6.02 30.05 -13.81
N ASP A 281 6.99 29.56 -14.59
CA ASP A 281 6.91 28.31 -15.33
C ASP A 281 6.75 27.08 -14.38
N VAL A 282 7.54 27.03 -13.29
CA VAL A 282 7.43 25.95 -12.30
C VAL A 282 6.07 26.00 -11.61
N LYS A 283 5.66 27.16 -11.11
CA LYS A 283 4.36 27.36 -10.45
C LYS A 283 3.19 26.94 -11.36
N GLU A 284 3.17 27.45 -12.60
CA GLU A 284 2.07 27.14 -13.52
C GLU A 284 2.04 25.66 -13.94
N SER A 285 3.22 25.01 -14.06
CA SER A 285 3.32 23.58 -14.33
C SER A 285 2.70 22.76 -13.20
N VAL A 286 2.99 23.07 -11.92
CA VAL A 286 2.40 22.39 -10.76
C VAL A 286 0.90 22.65 -10.69
N ASN A 287 0.45 23.91 -10.89
CA ASN A 287 -0.97 24.26 -10.86
C ASN A 287 -1.75 23.56 -11.99
N ALA A 288 -1.21 23.48 -13.20
CA ALA A 288 -1.81 22.74 -14.29
C ALA A 288 -2.01 21.24 -13.95
N TYR A 289 -1.03 20.64 -13.28
CA TYR A 289 -1.14 19.26 -12.80
C TYR A 289 -2.21 19.11 -11.72
N LEU A 290 -2.28 20.00 -10.73
CA LEU A 290 -3.34 19.99 -9.70
C LEU A 290 -4.74 20.19 -10.29
N VAL A 291 -4.89 21.05 -11.28
CA VAL A 291 -6.15 21.23 -12.03
C VAL A 291 -6.54 19.95 -12.78
N HIS A 292 -5.57 19.26 -13.41
CA HIS A 292 -5.80 17.97 -14.04
C HIS A 292 -6.28 16.92 -13.02
N LEU A 293 -5.61 16.80 -11.87
CA LEU A 293 -5.99 15.89 -10.80
C LEU A 293 -7.39 16.17 -10.25
N LYS A 294 -7.76 17.45 -10.15
CA LYS A 294 -9.12 17.85 -9.78
C LYS A 294 -10.14 17.43 -10.83
N ALA A 295 -9.83 17.59 -12.11
CA ALA A 295 -10.72 17.23 -13.21
C ALA A 295 -11.03 15.72 -13.26
N ILE A 296 -10.05 14.86 -12.93
CA ILE A 296 -10.25 13.41 -12.85
C ILE A 296 -10.77 12.93 -11.48
N GLY A 297 -10.95 13.83 -10.49
CA GLY A 297 -11.46 13.52 -9.17
C GLY A 297 -10.43 12.97 -8.17
N ALA A 298 -9.14 13.04 -8.50
CA ALA A 298 -8.07 12.57 -7.62
C ALA A 298 -7.79 13.51 -6.45
N VAL A 299 -8.12 14.79 -6.58
CA VAL A 299 -8.13 15.80 -5.51
C VAL A 299 -9.36 16.68 -5.61
N LEU A 300 -9.77 17.26 -4.49
CA LEU A 300 -10.86 18.24 -4.44
C LEU A 300 -10.39 19.65 -4.85
N GLY A 301 -9.11 19.95 -4.66
CA GLY A 301 -8.44 21.20 -5.00
C GLY A 301 -6.99 21.17 -4.53
N GLY A 302 -6.26 22.20 -4.94
CA GLY A 302 -4.88 22.45 -4.54
C GLY A 302 -4.33 23.64 -5.31
N GLU A 303 -3.30 24.27 -4.75
CA GLU A 303 -2.60 25.41 -5.33
C GLU A 303 -1.11 25.36 -5.00
N CYS A 304 -0.29 25.84 -5.94
CA CYS A 304 1.16 26.00 -5.75
C CYS A 304 1.55 27.47 -5.85
N TYR A 305 2.44 27.89 -4.98
CA TYR A 305 3.01 29.25 -4.98
C TYR A 305 4.45 29.24 -4.51
N PRO A 306 5.31 30.19 -4.98
CA PRO A 306 6.63 30.39 -4.43
C PRO A 306 6.53 30.84 -2.98
N ASP A 307 7.28 30.22 -2.07
CA ASP A 307 7.32 30.63 -0.66
C ASP A 307 7.93 32.04 -0.52
N PRO A 308 7.17 33.02 0.00
CA PRO A 308 7.67 34.40 0.09
C PRO A 308 8.72 34.62 1.19
N ASP A 309 8.73 33.77 2.22
CA ASP A 309 9.61 33.90 3.37
C ASP A 309 10.96 33.19 3.15
N LEU A 310 10.96 32.07 2.45
CA LEU A 310 12.15 31.28 2.16
C LEU A 310 12.86 31.72 0.88
N ASN A 311 12.18 32.33 -0.09
CA ASN A 311 12.80 32.82 -1.32
C ASN A 311 13.51 34.19 -1.13
N THR A 312 14.41 34.24 -0.18
CA THR A 312 15.23 35.41 0.09
C THR A 312 16.34 35.60 -0.94
N PRO A 313 16.88 36.84 -1.16
CA PRO A 313 18.03 37.05 -2.03
C PRO A 313 19.22 36.17 -1.67
N ALA A 314 19.42 35.89 -0.38
CA ALA A 314 20.53 35.05 0.09
C ALA A 314 20.33 33.56 -0.33
N ASN A 315 19.12 33.03 -0.22
CA ASN A 315 18.81 31.66 -0.66
C ASN A 315 18.88 31.52 -2.18
N ILE A 316 18.35 32.49 -2.92
CA ILE A 316 18.40 32.50 -4.37
C ILE A 316 19.86 32.59 -4.86
N ALA A 317 20.69 33.39 -4.22
CA ALA A 317 22.13 33.47 -4.54
C ALA A 317 22.90 32.17 -4.27
N GLN A 318 22.35 31.29 -3.42
CA GLN A 318 22.86 29.93 -3.17
C GLN A 318 22.25 28.88 -4.09
N GLY A 319 21.44 29.26 -5.07
CA GLY A 319 20.76 28.34 -5.98
C GLY A 319 19.57 27.61 -5.35
N LYS A 320 18.99 28.13 -4.26
CA LYS A 320 17.86 27.52 -3.55
C LYS A 320 16.56 28.24 -3.88
N VAL A 321 15.56 27.49 -4.29
CA VAL A 321 14.20 27.99 -4.56
C VAL A 321 13.20 27.09 -3.86
N TYR A 322 12.19 27.68 -3.26
CA TYR A 322 11.15 27.01 -2.47
C TYR A 322 9.77 27.27 -3.07
N PHE A 323 9.04 26.20 -3.29
CA PHE A 323 7.64 26.24 -3.70
C PHE A 323 6.82 25.46 -2.68
N ASP A 324 5.77 26.09 -2.19
CA ASP A 324 4.75 25.42 -1.41
C ASP A 324 3.60 25.00 -2.32
N PHE A 325 2.99 23.87 -2.01
CA PHE A 325 1.73 23.48 -2.61
C PHE A 325 0.85 22.78 -1.58
N ASP A 326 -0.42 23.00 -1.68
CA ASP A 326 -1.44 22.30 -0.92
C ASP A 326 -2.31 21.43 -1.83
N PHE A 327 -3.02 20.49 -1.24
CA PHE A 327 -4.04 19.70 -1.91
C PHE A 327 -4.95 19.02 -0.89
N THR A 328 -6.19 18.75 -1.30
CA THR A 328 -7.15 17.98 -0.51
C THR A 328 -7.58 16.75 -1.30
N PRO A 329 -7.21 15.53 -0.87
CA PRO A 329 -7.70 14.31 -1.49
C PRO A 329 -9.15 14.03 -1.10
N PRO A 330 -9.94 13.27 -1.90
CA PRO A 330 -11.23 12.77 -1.46
C PRO A 330 -11.05 11.74 -0.35
N TYR A 331 -11.86 11.86 0.70
CA TYR A 331 -11.88 10.90 1.80
C TYR A 331 -12.92 9.82 1.54
N PRO A 332 -12.63 8.53 1.84
CA PRO A 332 -13.61 7.47 1.74
C PRO A 332 -14.69 7.62 2.81
N ALA A 333 -15.95 7.36 2.45
CA ALA A 333 -17.06 7.37 3.38
C ALA A 333 -17.07 6.06 4.18
N GLU A 334 -16.60 6.08 5.44
CA GLU A 334 -16.62 4.91 6.32
C GLU A 334 -17.97 4.69 6.98
N ARG A 335 -18.72 5.77 7.24
CA ARG A 335 -19.98 5.70 7.94
C ARG A 335 -21.03 6.54 7.23
N ILE A 336 -22.11 5.88 6.83
CA ILE A 336 -23.30 6.53 6.24
C ILE A 336 -24.44 6.37 7.23
N SER A 337 -25.05 7.48 7.66
CA SER A 337 -26.18 7.48 8.59
C SER A 337 -27.43 8.02 7.91
N PHE A 338 -28.47 7.22 7.85
CA PHE A 338 -29.80 7.63 7.40
C PHE A 338 -30.67 7.92 8.62
N ARG A 339 -31.26 9.12 8.69
CA ARG A 339 -32.23 9.48 9.70
C ARG A 339 -33.61 9.42 9.08
N SER A 340 -34.47 8.51 9.54
CA SER A 340 -35.86 8.41 9.09
C SER A 340 -36.79 9.18 10.01
N HIS A 341 -37.71 9.91 9.45
CA HIS A 341 -38.77 10.63 10.16
C HIS A 341 -40.10 10.14 9.64
N LEU A 342 -40.95 9.56 10.52
CA LEU A 342 -42.32 9.26 10.20
C LEU A 342 -43.13 10.55 10.35
N ILE A 343 -43.74 11.00 9.25
CA ILE A 343 -44.63 12.17 9.23
C ILE A 343 -45.98 11.79 8.66
N ASN A 344 -47.03 12.45 9.14
CA ASN A 344 -48.40 12.22 8.71
C ASN A 344 -48.88 13.21 7.63
N ASP A 345 -48.01 14.09 7.14
CA ASP A 345 -48.39 15.18 6.23
C ASP A 345 -48.96 14.66 4.89
N TYR A 346 -48.43 13.53 4.40
CA TYR A 346 -48.91 12.92 3.14
C TYR A 346 -50.31 12.30 3.24
N ILE A 347 -50.89 12.14 4.46
CA ILE A 347 -52.30 11.70 4.65
C ILE A 347 -53.23 12.75 4.07
N LYS A 348 -52.86 14.03 4.06
CA LYS A 348 -53.67 15.11 3.48
C LYS A 348 -53.92 14.98 1.98
N GLU A 349 -53.04 14.24 1.28
CA GLU A 349 -53.16 13.99 -0.17
C GLU A 349 -54.19 12.91 -0.50
N LEU A 350 -54.71 12.20 0.53
CA LEU A 350 -55.76 11.20 0.38
C LEU A 350 -57.19 11.77 0.50
N LEU A 351 -57.29 13.03 0.93
CA LEU A 351 -58.55 13.75 1.15
C LEU A 351 -58.78 14.81 0.07
#